data_ebd86c7f4030a05fecd4a29ca423407a
#
_entry.id   ebd86c7f4030a05fecd4a29ca423407a
#
_cell.length_a   1.000
_cell.length_b   1.000
_cell.length_c   1.000
_cell.angle_alpha   90.00
_cell.angle_beta   90.00
_cell.angle_gamma   90.00
#
_symmetry.space_group_name_H-M   'P 1'
#
loop_
_entity.id
_entity.type
_entity.pdbx_description
1 polymer ?
#
loop_
_entity_poly.entity_id
_entity_poly.type
_entity_poly.pdbx_seq_one_letter_code
_entity_poly.pdbx_strand_id
1 'polypeptide(L)'
;MNLQRGTSHSALTGSRATTSTISARLDTTLAATQGLTNARTRIVGNRTGFLADTIVAVVRMGALARGVAGAWGARIRTVVTVLGWCMALLVPLAFGFGYGLGWIELVAVAYAGSVLLAVAALYLFGRNAFAVQLDIPRTRVVVGESATGRLSVANPTRHRLLGVKAEVPIGAGLVEIAMPSLSRGARFGHEFEIPTLRRGVLAVGPVRTVRADPIGLVRRELTWTDTAEVFVHPRTIGVPSTSTGFIHDLEGNPTRDLTNSDVSFHALREYVPGDERRYIHWKSTAKTGTYMVRQFEETRRSHLVIALSLANSDYADDDEFELAVSVAGSLGVRAIQDTRTVSVVASEKTPDFAARKVLAVQSLSTLTRSRLLDDLAVIERAESALAIRDVARVTAETVAGISVAFLVCGSLAAAAELRAASTMFPLSVEVVAVVCDPETVPGLRRVAGLSVLTIGYLEDLQKSLARAAAA
;
A
#
# COMPACT_ATOMS: atom_id res chain seq x y z
N MET A 1 55.52 35.29 8.36
CA MET A 1 56.43 34.36 9.04
C MET A 1 55.72 33.01 9.08
N ASN A 2 55.86 32.24 7.99
CA ASN A 2 56.56 30.93 7.89
C ASN A 2 56.23 29.98 9.06
N LEU A 3 55.70 28.80 8.90
CA LEU A 3 56.04 27.59 8.18
C LEU A 3 55.00 26.48 8.57
N GLN A 4 54.43 25.83 7.60
CA GLN A 4 54.66 24.45 7.13
C GLN A 4 54.05 23.29 7.92
N ARG A 5 53.19 22.59 7.15
CA ARG A 5 53.11 21.13 6.83
C ARG A 5 52.81 20.13 7.93
N GLY A 6 51.79 19.35 7.61
CA GLY A 6 51.58 18.03 8.19
C GLY A 6 50.40 17.34 7.51
N THR A 7 50.65 16.72 6.36
CA THR A 7 49.76 15.77 5.66
C THR A 7 49.63 14.48 6.46
N SER A 8 48.44 13.96 6.62
CA SER A 8 48.23 12.52 6.74
C SER A 8 46.90 12.10 6.08
N HIS A 9 47.06 11.47 4.92
CA HIS A 9 46.08 10.63 4.28
C HIS A 9 45.72 9.46 5.22
N SER A 10 44.46 9.21 5.41
CA SER A 10 43.95 7.87 5.75
C SER A 10 42.83 7.53 4.78
N ALA A 11 43.11 6.55 3.95
CA ALA A 11 42.29 5.99 2.94
C ALA A 11 41.03 5.31 3.52
N LEU A 12 39.89 5.70 3.05
CA LEU A 12 38.66 4.87 3.09
C LEU A 12 38.68 3.94 1.89
N THR A 13 39.28 2.77 2.05
CA THR A 13 39.12 1.59 1.18
C THR A 13 38.14 0.66 1.84
N GLY A 14 36.95 0.54 1.25
CA GLY A 14 36.00 -0.46 1.68
C GLY A 14 34.61 -0.25 1.11
N SER A 15 34.38 -0.59 -0.12
CA SER A 15 33.12 -1.06 -0.72
C SER A 15 33.12 -0.94 -2.24
N ARG A 16 34.01 -1.64 -2.90
CA ARG A 16 33.96 -1.79 -4.36
C ARG A 16 34.20 -3.21 -4.88
N ALA A 17 34.08 -4.22 -4.00
CA ALA A 17 34.37 -5.60 -4.39
C ALA A 17 33.15 -6.45 -4.80
N THR A 18 31.91 -6.00 -4.58
CA THR A 18 30.71 -6.80 -4.87
C THR A 18 30.07 -6.52 -6.22
N THR A 19 30.32 -5.36 -6.80
CA THR A 19 29.75 -4.99 -8.11
C THR A 19 30.59 -5.49 -9.28
N SER A 20 31.89 -5.69 -9.10
CA SER A 20 32.79 -6.15 -10.17
C SER A 20 32.66 -7.64 -10.49
N THR A 21 32.27 -8.47 -9.51
CA THR A 21 32.14 -9.92 -9.70
C THR A 21 30.86 -10.31 -10.45
N ILE A 22 29.80 -9.52 -10.36
CA ILE A 22 28.53 -9.78 -11.10
C ILE A 22 28.69 -9.32 -12.55
N SER A 23 29.34 -8.17 -12.78
CA SER A 23 29.64 -7.70 -14.13
C SER A 23 30.59 -8.64 -14.88
N ALA A 24 31.63 -9.14 -14.19
CA ALA A 24 32.58 -10.07 -14.81
C ALA A 24 31.95 -11.44 -15.15
N ARG A 25 30.95 -11.91 -14.38
CA ARG A 25 30.19 -13.13 -14.72
C ARG A 25 29.21 -12.92 -15.87
N LEU A 26 28.59 -11.75 -15.99
CA LEU A 26 27.72 -11.42 -17.10
C LEU A 26 28.53 -11.23 -18.41
N ASP A 27 29.67 -10.60 -18.33
CA ASP A 27 30.56 -10.44 -19.51
C ASP A 27 31.17 -11.77 -19.99
N THR A 28 31.46 -12.71 -19.06
CA THR A 28 31.94 -14.05 -19.43
C THR A 28 30.84 -14.91 -20.05
N THR A 29 29.59 -14.79 -19.61
CA THR A 29 28.46 -15.52 -20.23
C THR A 29 28.08 -14.93 -21.58
N LEU A 30 28.15 -13.60 -21.75
CA LEU A 30 27.93 -12.96 -23.04
C LEU A 30 29.07 -13.23 -24.03
N ALA A 31 30.31 -13.27 -23.56
CA ALA A 31 31.46 -13.65 -24.39
C ALA A 31 31.41 -15.13 -24.78
N ALA A 32 30.96 -16.02 -23.90
CA ALA A 32 30.81 -17.45 -24.22
C ALA A 32 29.69 -17.70 -25.26
N THR A 33 28.58 -16.93 -25.19
CA THR A 33 27.50 -17.03 -26.18
C THR A 33 27.86 -16.38 -27.51
N GLN A 34 28.69 -15.32 -27.54
CA GLN A 34 29.21 -14.74 -28.75
C GLN A 34 30.26 -15.64 -29.44
N GLY A 35 31.02 -16.41 -28.64
CA GLY A 35 31.98 -17.37 -29.15
C GLY A 35 31.37 -18.56 -29.92
N LEU A 36 30.17 -19.00 -29.52
CA LEU A 36 29.45 -20.12 -30.13
C LEU A 36 28.72 -19.73 -31.42
N THR A 37 28.36 -18.46 -31.61
CA THR A 37 27.72 -17.93 -32.82
C THR A 37 28.75 -17.52 -33.88
N ASN A 38 29.99 -17.20 -33.51
CA ASN A 38 31.04 -16.79 -34.44
C ASN A 38 31.81 -17.95 -35.10
N ALA A 39 31.66 -19.19 -34.62
CA ALA A 39 32.38 -20.35 -35.19
C ALA A 39 31.83 -20.81 -36.55
N ARG A 40 30.68 -20.30 -37.01
CA ARG A 40 30.04 -20.71 -38.27
C ARG A 40 30.09 -19.71 -39.43
N THR A 41 30.60 -18.50 -39.23
CA THR A 41 30.58 -17.47 -40.28
C THR A 41 31.84 -16.61 -40.31
N ARG A 42 33.00 -17.24 -40.27
CA ARG A 42 34.23 -16.53 -40.67
C ARG A 42 34.47 -16.75 -42.18
N ILE A 43 33.63 -16.13 -43.00
CA ILE A 43 33.96 -15.93 -44.42
C ILE A 43 34.81 -14.66 -44.49
N VAL A 44 36.11 -14.82 -44.41
CA VAL A 44 37.07 -13.77 -44.69
C VAL A 44 37.17 -13.62 -46.21
N GLY A 45 36.48 -12.63 -46.72
CA GLY A 45 36.61 -12.15 -48.06
C GLY A 45 36.38 -10.65 -48.08
N ASN A 46 37.36 -9.88 -48.53
CA ASN A 46 37.18 -8.45 -48.83
C ASN A 46 36.07 -8.33 -49.89
N ARG A 47 34.85 -8.06 -49.44
CA ARG A 47 33.73 -7.75 -50.34
C ARG A 47 33.60 -6.24 -50.48
N THR A 48 34.48 -5.64 -51.20
CA THR A 48 34.29 -4.32 -51.79
C THR A 48 33.75 -4.53 -53.21
N GLY A 49 32.45 -4.50 -53.33
CA GLY A 49 31.77 -4.60 -54.62
C GLY A 49 30.42 -3.94 -54.56
N PHE A 50 30.12 -3.09 -55.55
CA PHE A 50 28.87 -2.35 -55.69
C PHE A 50 27.60 -3.22 -55.45
N LEU A 51 27.64 -4.50 -55.85
CA LEU A 51 26.55 -5.46 -55.64
C LEU A 51 26.39 -5.87 -54.17
N ALA A 52 27.49 -5.99 -53.40
CA ALA A 52 27.40 -6.34 -51.97
C ALA A 52 26.84 -5.18 -51.14
N ASP A 53 27.23 -3.96 -51.47
CA ASP A 53 26.74 -2.75 -50.79
C ASP A 53 25.26 -2.49 -51.10
N THR A 54 24.84 -2.74 -52.35
CA THR A 54 23.41 -2.63 -52.72
C THR A 54 22.54 -3.69 -52.02
N ILE A 55 22.98 -4.94 -51.90
CA ILE A 55 22.26 -5.99 -51.18
C ILE A 55 22.17 -5.65 -49.70
N VAL A 56 23.26 -5.18 -49.09
CA VAL A 56 23.25 -4.76 -47.68
C VAL A 56 22.33 -3.55 -47.47
N ALA A 57 22.34 -2.59 -48.38
CA ALA A 57 21.44 -1.42 -48.34
C ALA A 57 19.97 -1.84 -48.46
N VAL A 58 19.62 -2.74 -49.38
CA VAL A 58 18.26 -3.27 -49.57
C VAL A 58 17.81 -4.07 -48.36
N VAL A 59 18.67 -4.91 -47.78
CA VAL A 59 18.35 -5.67 -46.57
C VAL A 59 18.16 -4.74 -45.37
N ARG A 60 19.01 -3.73 -45.19
CA ARG A 60 18.86 -2.70 -44.16
C ARG A 60 17.58 -1.88 -44.35
N MET A 61 17.31 -1.46 -45.56
CA MET A 61 16.07 -0.73 -45.90
C MET A 61 14.84 -1.60 -45.68
N GLY A 62 14.89 -2.88 -46.04
CA GLY A 62 13.81 -3.84 -45.73
C GLY A 62 13.64 -4.13 -44.24
N ALA A 63 14.70 -4.13 -43.45
CA ALA A 63 14.66 -4.25 -42.00
C ALA A 63 14.09 -2.98 -41.35
N LEU A 64 14.52 -1.81 -41.79
CA LEU A 64 13.96 -0.52 -41.35
C LEU A 64 12.47 -0.39 -41.73
N ALA A 65 12.11 -0.74 -42.96
CA ALA A 65 10.74 -0.72 -43.45
C ALA A 65 9.83 -1.66 -42.60
N ARG A 66 10.33 -2.88 -42.29
CA ARG A 66 9.61 -3.81 -41.39
C ARG A 66 9.51 -3.29 -39.99
N GLY A 67 10.54 -2.68 -39.42
CA GLY A 67 10.53 -2.05 -38.10
C GLY A 67 9.52 -0.87 -38.05
N VAL A 68 9.54 -0.02 -39.07
CA VAL A 68 8.58 1.09 -39.21
C VAL A 68 7.16 0.57 -39.39
N ALA A 69 6.95 -0.41 -40.29
CA ALA A 69 5.64 -1.01 -40.51
C ALA A 69 5.11 -1.72 -39.25
N GLY A 70 5.97 -2.40 -38.48
CA GLY A 70 5.62 -3.02 -37.22
C GLY A 70 5.22 -1.98 -36.15
N ALA A 71 5.95 -0.88 -36.03
CA ALA A 71 5.63 0.22 -35.12
C ALA A 71 4.32 0.94 -35.51
N TRP A 72 4.10 1.13 -36.82
CA TRP A 72 2.84 1.67 -37.34
C TRP A 72 1.68 0.70 -37.13
N GLY A 73 1.88 -0.59 -37.40
CA GLY A 73 0.89 -1.62 -37.17
C GLY A 73 0.46 -1.72 -35.70
N ALA A 74 1.42 -1.65 -34.77
CA ALA A 74 1.13 -1.61 -33.33
C ALA A 74 0.32 -0.36 -32.96
N ARG A 75 0.69 0.81 -33.49
CA ARG A 75 -0.07 2.06 -33.26
C ARG A 75 -1.47 2.02 -33.86
N ILE A 76 -1.63 1.46 -35.05
CA ILE A 76 -2.96 1.34 -35.69
C ILE A 76 -3.85 0.39 -34.87
N ARG A 77 -3.29 -0.72 -34.36
CA ARG A 77 -4.04 -1.67 -33.51
C ARG A 77 -4.55 -1.05 -32.21
N THR A 78 -3.85 -0.07 -31.66
CA THR A 78 -4.26 0.61 -30.43
C THR A 78 -5.30 1.72 -30.66
N VAL A 79 -5.44 2.16 -31.93
CA VAL A 79 -6.31 3.28 -32.29
C VAL A 79 -7.58 2.83 -33.01
N VAL A 80 -7.52 1.77 -33.80
CA VAL A 80 -8.68 1.22 -34.52
C VAL A 80 -9.41 0.26 -33.62
N THR A 81 -10.71 0.51 -33.40
CA THR A 81 -11.59 -0.36 -32.59
C THR A 81 -11.90 -1.66 -33.34
N VAL A 82 -12.49 -2.64 -32.64
CA VAL A 82 -12.98 -3.88 -33.28
C VAL A 82 -13.95 -3.56 -34.40
N LEU A 83 -14.87 -2.61 -34.18
CA LEU A 83 -15.82 -2.15 -35.18
C LEU A 83 -15.11 -1.55 -36.40
N GLY A 84 -14.05 -0.75 -36.16
CA GLY A 84 -13.21 -0.18 -37.23
C GLY A 84 -12.54 -1.25 -38.08
N TRP A 85 -12.01 -2.32 -37.44
CA TRP A 85 -11.43 -3.44 -38.17
C TRP A 85 -12.48 -4.24 -38.97
N CYS A 86 -13.67 -4.49 -38.41
CA CYS A 86 -14.77 -5.11 -39.12
C CYS A 86 -15.14 -4.29 -40.37
N MET A 87 -15.24 -2.96 -40.22
CA MET A 87 -15.58 -2.06 -41.32
C MET A 87 -14.46 -2.01 -42.36
N ALA A 88 -13.19 -1.99 -41.95
CA ALA A 88 -12.02 -2.02 -42.84
C ALA A 88 -11.93 -3.33 -43.65
N LEU A 89 -12.50 -4.44 -43.14
CA LEU A 89 -12.59 -5.71 -43.85
C LEU A 89 -13.82 -5.76 -44.74
N LEU A 90 -14.96 -5.28 -44.24
CA LEU A 90 -16.24 -5.33 -44.92
C LEU A 90 -16.23 -4.52 -46.24
N VAL A 91 -15.62 -3.31 -46.23
CA VAL A 91 -15.59 -2.41 -47.38
C VAL A 91 -14.94 -3.06 -48.61
N PRO A 92 -13.69 -3.61 -48.55
CA PRO A 92 -13.11 -4.26 -49.72
C PRO A 92 -13.88 -5.53 -50.16
N LEU A 93 -14.44 -6.29 -49.21
CA LEU A 93 -15.28 -7.43 -49.56
C LEU A 93 -16.57 -7.00 -50.29
N ALA A 94 -17.21 -5.94 -49.82
CA ALA A 94 -18.42 -5.39 -50.48
C ALA A 94 -18.08 -4.86 -51.89
N PHE A 95 -16.94 -4.23 -52.08
CA PHE A 95 -16.48 -3.88 -53.43
C PHE A 95 -16.25 -5.12 -54.31
N GLY A 96 -15.53 -6.12 -53.78
CA GLY A 96 -15.18 -7.33 -54.50
C GLY A 96 -16.46 -8.09 -54.95
N PHE A 97 -17.38 -8.33 -54.03
CA PHE A 97 -18.64 -9.01 -54.37
C PHE A 97 -19.55 -8.15 -55.20
N GLY A 98 -19.65 -6.83 -54.91
CA GLY A 98 -20.50 -5.90 -55.63
C GLY A 98 -20.14 -5.82 -57.13
N TYR A 99 -18.84 -5.63 -57.43
CA TYR A 99 -18.42 -5.62 -58.83
C TYR A 99 -18.35 -7.02 -59.46
N GLY A 100 -18.00 -8.07 -58.68
CA GLY A 100 -17.91 -9.43 -59.19
C GLY A 100 -19.25 -10.05 -59.51
N LEU A 101 -20.30 -9.74 -58.72
CA LEU A 101 -21.64 -10.28 -58.90
C LEU A 101 -22.60 -9.28 -59.59
N GLY A 102 -22.15 -8.06 -59.83
CA GLY A 102 -22.98 -7.01 -60.44
C GLY A 102 -24.04 -6.41 -59.51
N TRP A 103 -23.85 -6.53 -58.14
CA TRP A 103 -24.80 -6.05 -57.16
C TRP A 103 -24.50 -4.57 -56.78
N ILE A 104 -25.29 -3.69 -57.39
CA ILE A 104 -25.09 -2.24 -57.21
C ILE A 104 -25.35 -1.76 -55.77
N GLU A 105 -26.18 -2.46 -55.01
CA GLU A 105 -26.46 -2.18 -53.59
C GLU A 105 -25.21 -2.39 -52.75
N LEU A 106 -24.45 -3.47 -52.99
CA LEU A 106 -23.19 -3.70 -52.29
C LEU A 106 -22.11 -2.66 -52.64
N VAL A 107 -22.08 -2.20 -53.87
CA VAL A 107 -21.18 -1.13 -54.33
C VAL A 107 -21.56 0.19 -53.59
N ALA A 108 -22.84 0.50 -53.45
CA ALA A 108 -23.29 1.68 -52.73
C ALA A 108 -22.93 1.60 -51.24
N VAL A 109 -23.11 0.44 -50.60
CA VAL A 109 -22.69 0.19 -49.20
C VAL A 109 -21.17 0.34 -49.03
N ALA A 110 -20.39 -0.15 -50.00
CA ALA A 110 -18.93 -0.04 -49.97
C ALA A 110 -18.48 1.42 -50.08
N TYR A 111 -19.11 2.24 -50.92
CA TYR A 111 -18.80 3.69 -50.97
C TYR A 111 -19.20 4.39 -49.68
N ALA A 112 -20.36 4.11 -49.11
CA ALA A 112 -20.80 4.69 -47.82
C ALA A 112 -19.80 4.30 -46.70
N GLY A 113 -19.41 3.03 -46.62
CA GLY A 113 -18.40 2.56 -45.66
C GLY A 113 -17.01 3.23 -45.85
N SER A 114 -16.62 3.45 -47.11
CA SER A 114 -15.36 4.16 -47.40
C SER A 114 -15.38 5.60 -46.93
N VAL A 115 -16.53 6.31 -47.12
CA VAL A 115 -16.72 7.67 -46.60
C VAL A 115 -16.65 7.69 -45.08
N LEU A 116 -17.31 6.74 -44.41
CA LEU A 116 -17.24 6.63 -42.93
C LEU A 116 -15.81 6.39 -42.42
N LEU A 117 -15.05 5.49 -43.07
CA LEU A 117 -13.64 5.26 -42.73
C LEU A 117 -12.78 6.50 -43.00
N ALA A 118 -13.02 7.24 -44.08
CA ALA A 118 -12.31 8.49 -44.36
C ALA A 118 -12.61 9.56 -43.30
N VAL A 119 -13.89 9.71 -42.91
CA VAL A 119 -14.30 10.61 -41.81
C VAL A 119 -13.64 10.20 -40.50
N ALA A 120 -13.69 8.90 -40.15
CA ALA A 120 -13.02 8.38 -38.95
C ALA A 120 -11.50 8.67 -38.97
N ALA A 121 -10.84 8.49 -40.12
CA ALA A 121 -9.44 8.82 -40.30
C ALA A 121 -9.15 10.31 -40.04
N LEU A 122 -10.04 11.22 -40.43
CA LEU A 122 -9.91 12.66 -40.16
C LEU A 122 -9.91 12.98 -38.66
N TYR A 123 -10.62 12.21 -37.83
CA TYR A 123 -10.62 12.35 -36.36
C TYR A 123 -9.26 11.99 -35.75
N LEU A 124 -8.43 11.19 -36.42
CA LEU A 124 -7.07 10.86 -35.97
C LEU A 124 -6.08 12.02 -36.18
N PHE A 125 -6.36 12.89 -37.15
CA PHE A 125 -5.54 14.05 -37.38
C PHE A 125 -5.88 15.16 -36.38
N GLY A 126 -4.88 15.64 -35.68
CA GLY A 126 -4.97 16.72 -34.72
C GLY A 126 -3.90 16.59 -33.65
N ARG A 127 -3.24 17.67 -33.34
CA ARG A 127 -2.28 17.77 -32.23
C ARG A 127 -3.07 18.13 -30.96
N ASN A 128 -3.27 17.18 -30.10
CA ASN A 128 -3.80 17.42 -28.76
C ASN A 128 -2.61 17.67 -27.82
N ALA A 129 -2.17 18.92 -27.74
CA ALA A 129 -1.13 19.32 -26.80
C ALA A 129 -1.79 20.05 -25.64
N PHE A 130 -2.51 19.34 -24.80
CA PHE A 130 -3.02 19.85 -23.54
C PHE A 130 -1.93 19.80 -22.47
N ALA A 131 -1.89 20.79 -21.59
CA ALA A 131 -1.18 20.66 -20.32
C ALA A 131 -2.23 20.24 -19.28
N VAL A 132 -2.12 18.98 -18.83
CA VAL A 132 -3.08 18.37 -17.90
C VAL A 132 -2.41 18.20 -16.56
N GLN A 133 -3.06 18.64 -15.49
CA GLN A 133 -2.62 18.48 -14.12
C GLN A 133 -3.77 17.91 -13.30
N LEU A 134 -3.47 16.84 -12.56
CA LEU A 134 -4.34 16.26 -11.57
C LEU A 134 -3.85 16.70 -10.19
N ASP A 135 -4.71 17.41 -9.47
CA ASP A 135 -4.44 17.86 -8.10
C ASP A 135 -5.39 17.15 -7.14
N ILE A 136 -4.82 16.50 -6.13
CA ILE A 136 -5.56 15.84 -5.07
C ILE A 136 -5.10 16.46 -3.75
N PRO A 137 -5.83 17.45 -3.24
CA PRO A 137 -5.42 18.22 -2.06
C PRO A 137 -5.26 17.36 -0.80
N ARG A 138 -6.06 16.29 -0.69
CA ARG A 138 -6.03 15.36 0.43
C ARG A 138 -5.80 13.95 -0.06
N THR A 139 -4.59 13.44 0.19
CA THR A 139 -4.22 12.05 -0.12
C THR A 139 -4.62 11.07 0.99
N ARG A 140 -5.12 11.56 2.11
CA ARG A 140 -5.61 10.77 3.25
C ARG A 140 -6.94 11.34 3.70
N VAL A 141 -7.96 10.51 3.73
CA VAL A 141 -9.35 10.85 4.11
C VAL A 141 -9.93 9.73 4.97
N VAL A 142 -10.91 10.04 5.78
CA VAL A 142 -11.60 9.02 6.60
C VAL A 142 -12.82 8.50 5.83
N VAL A 143 -13.18 7.25 6.06
CA VAL A 143 -14.41 6.65 5.49
C VAL A 143 -15.61 7.54 5.74
N GLY A 144 -16.36 7.86 4.67
CA GLY A 144 -17.54 8.72 4.71
C GLY A 144 -17.26 10.22 4.62
N GLU A 145 -16.00 10.68 4.70
CA GLU A 145 -15.67 12.09 4.43
C GLU A 145 -15.61 12.36 2.93
N SER A 146 -16.06 13.54 2.51
CA SER A 146 -15.95 13.95 1.11
C SER A 146 -14.49 14.18 0.72
N ALA A 147 -14.06 13.51 -0.33
CA ALA A 147 -12.77 13.75 -0.97
C ALA A 147 -13.01 14.26 -2.39
N THR A 148 -12.27 15.28 -2.79
CA THR A 148 -12.37 15.87 -4.12
C THR A 148 -11.02 15.87 -4.81
N GLY A 149 -11.05 15.53 -6.10
CA GLY A 149 -9.93 15.75 -7.01
C GLY A 149 -10.24 16.92 -7.94
N ARG A 150 -9.21 17.62 -8.35
CA ARG A 150 -9.32 18.73 -9.32
C ARG A 150 -8.50 18.41 -10.56
N LEU A 151 -9.18 18.38 -11.69
CA LEU A 151 -8.56 18.31 -13.00
C LEU A 151 -8.39 19.71 -13.56
N SER A 152 -7.15 20.11 -13.83
CA SER A 152 -6.81 21.37 -14.49
C SER A 152 -6.22 21.10 -15.86
N VAL A 153 -6.82 21.68 -16.89
CA VAL A 153 -6.38 21.54 -18.28
C VAL A 153 -6.15 22.89 -18.89
N ALA A 154 -4.99 23.08 -19.47
CA ALA A 154 -4.64 24.32 -20.16
C ALA A 154 -4.27 24.04 -21.63
N ASN A 155 -4.55 25.02 -22.49
CA ASN A 155 -4.09 25.01 -23.87
C ASN A 155 -2.79 25.83 -24.00
N PRO A 156 -1.62 25.19 -24.05
CA PRO A 156 -0.34 25.89 -24.21
C PRO A 156 -0.06 26.29 -25.67
N THR A 157 -0.90 25.88 -26.61
CA THR A 157 -0.67 26.08 -28.04
C THR A 157 -1.19 27.43 -28.51
N ARG A 158 -0.77 27.82 -29.72
CA ARG A 158 -1.25 29.04 -30.37
C ARG A 158 -2.58 28.87 -31.09
N HIS A 159 -3.07 27.66 -31.21
CA HIS A 159 -4.28 27.29 -31.92
C HIS A 159 -5.39 26.88 -30.94
N ARG A 160 -6.63 27.03 -31.37
CA ARG A 160 -7.80 26.51 -30.63
C ARG A 160 -7.75 24.99 -30.64
N LEU A 161 -7.86 24.39 -29.46
CA LEU A 161 -8.00 22.92 -29.31
C LEU A 161 -9.49 22.57 -29.26
N LEU A 162 -9.87 21.54 -30.00
CA LEU A 162 -11.24 21.04 -29.97
C LEU A 162 -11.51 20.33 -28.65
N GLY A 163 -12.78 20.34 -28.23
CA GLY A 163 -13.22 19.63 -27.05
C GLY A 163 -12.97 18.13 -27.20
N VAL A 164 -12.57 17.50 -26.11
CA VAL A 164 -12.32 16.06 -25.99
C VAL A 164 -12.89 15.56 -24.67
N LYS A 165 -13.06 14.26 -24.52
CA LYS A 165 -13.38 13.68 -23.21
C LYS A 165 -12.07 13.40 -22.45
N ALA A 166 -12.05 13.79 -21.16
CA ALA A 166 -11.04 13.32 -20.22
C ALA A 166 -11.64 12.17 -19.40
N GLU A 167 -10.89 11.12 -19.24
CA GLU A 167 -11.21 9.96 -18.43
C GLU A 167 -10.25 9.91 -17.25
N VAL A 168 -10.81 9.84 -16.04
CA VAL A 168 -10.07 9.71 -14.78
C VAL A 168 -10.52 8.41 -14.13
N PRO A 169 -9.74 7.32 -14.22
CA PRO A 169 -10.02 6.12 -13.45
C PRO A 169 -9.89 6.40 -11.95
N ILE A 170 -10.80 5.88 -11.13
CA ILE A 170 -10.78 5.95 -9.68
C ILE A 170 -11.07 4.56 -9.12
N GLY A 171 -10.04 3.85 -8.67
CA GLY A 171 -10.17 2.43 -8.30
C GLY A 171 -10.75 1.60 -9.45
N ALA A 172 -11.91 0.96 -9.23
CA ALA A 172 -12.63 0.21 -10.27
C ALA A 172 -13.60 1.10 -11.09
N GLY A 173 -13.80 2.36 -10.69
CA GLY A 173 -14.71 3.30 -11.36
C GLY A 173 -14.00 4.17 -12.40
N LEU A 174 -14.82 4.88 -13.19
CA LEU A 174 -14.34 5.82 -14.21
C LEU A 174 -15.16 7.10 -14.16
N VAL A 175 -14.48 8.24 -14.04
CA VAL A 175 -15.11 9.55 -14.16
C VAL A 175 -14.82 10.11 -15.55
N GLU A 176 -15.88 10.38 -16.31
CA GLU A 176 -15.78 11.01 -17.62
C GLU A 176 -16.07 12.51 -17.52
N ILE A 177 -15.16 13.33 -17.98
CA ILE A 177 -15.26 14.79 -17.96
C ILE A 177 -15.26 15.30 -19.40
N ALA A 178 -16.38 15.89 -19.84
CA ALA A 178 -16.46 16.53 -21.14
C ALA A 178 -15.72 17.88 -21.10
N MET A 179 -14.60 17.97 -21.79
CA MET A 179 -13.82 19.20 -21.89
C MET A 179 -14.34 20.05 -23.07
N PRO A 180 -14.61 21.33 -22.86
CA PRO A 180 -14.99 22.24 -23.93
C PRO A 180 -13.81 22.53 -24.87
N SER A 181 -14.09 23.15 -26.02
CA SER A 181 -13.01 23.64 -26.87
C SER A 181 -12.28 24.80 -26.19
N LEU A 182 -10.94 24.72 -26.12
CA LEU A 182 -10.09 25.70 -25.44
C LEU A 182 -9.41 26.62 -26.46
N SER A 183 -9.65 27.92 -26.36
CA SER A 183 -8.91 28.94 -27.11
C SER A 183 -7.45 29.04 -26.61
N ARG A 184 -6.61 29.77 -27.32
CA ARG A 184 -5.21 30.00 -26.94
C ARG A 184 -5.08 30.46 -25.50
N GLY A 185 -4.28 29.81 -24.68
CA GLY A 185 -4.02 30.17 -23.29
C GLY A 185 -5.19 29.96 -22.33
N ALA A 186 -6.35 29.48 -22.82
CA ALA A 186 -7.51 29.19 -21.96
C ALA A 186 -7.23 28.02 -21.04
N ARG A 187 -7.83 28.08 -19.85
CA ARG A 187 -7.77 27.02 -18.83
C ARG A 187 -9.18 26.52 -18.54
N PHE A 188 -9.28 25.25 -18.26
CA PHE A 188 -10.49 24.58 -17.82
C PHE A 188 -10.19 23.86 -16.53
N GLY A 189 -11.00 24.00 -15.52
CA GLY A 189 -10.93 23.30 -14.25
C GLY A 189 -12.24 22.57 -13.99
N HIS A 190 -12.14 21.34 -13.51
CA HIS A 190 -13.28 20.55 -13.11
C HIS A 190 -12.96 19.83 -11.81
N GLU A 191 -13.89 19.87 -10.86
CA GLU A 191 -13.79 19.15 -9.60
C GLU A 191 -14.65 17.89 -9.70
N PHE A 192 -14.13 16.79 -9.20
CA PHE A 192 -14.84 15.50 -9.14
C PHE A 192 -14.71 14.88 -7.76
N GLU A 193 -15.71 14.10 -7.38
CA GLU A 193 -15.73 13.42 -6.11
C GLU A 193 -15.00 12.08 -6.21
N ILE A 194 -14.26 11.74 -5.16
CA ILE A 194 -13.60 10.46 -4.97
C ILE A 194 -14.47 9.66 -3.98
N PRO A 195 -14.92 8.45 -4.34
CA PRO A 195 -15.76 7.63 -3.46
C PRO A 195 -14.96 7.14 -2.25
N THR A 196 -15.42 7.48 -1.05
CA THR A 196 -14.77 7.13 0.22
C THR A 196 -15.64 6.24 1.11
N LEU A 197 -16.57 5.48 0.51
CA LEU A 197 -17.55 4.67 1.24
C LEU A 197 -16.95 3.47 1.97
N ARG A 198 -15.82 2.97 1.49
CA ARG A 198 -15.07 1.87 2.11
C ARG A 198 -13.61 2.27 2.28
N ARG A 199 -12.97 1.79 3.35
CA ARG A 199 -11.53 1.98 3.53
C ARG A 199 -10.76 1.24 2.44
N GLY A 200 -9.58 1.73 2.14
CA GLY A 200 -8.69 1.14 1.15
C GLY A 200 -7.73 2.14 0.55
N VAL A 201 -6.97 1.68 -0.41
CA VAL A 201 -6.12 2.54 -1.23
C VAL A 201 -6.77 2.67 -2.60
N LEU A 202 -7.19 3.89 -2.93
CA LEU A 202 -7.79 4.20 -4.22
C LEU A 202 -6.74 4.79 -5.15
N ALA A 203 -6.47 4.09 -6.25
CA ALA A 203 -5.67 4.62 -7.34
C ALA A 203 -6.52 5.61 -8.14
N VAL A 204 -6.09 6.86 -8.22
CA VAL A 204 -6.73 7.94 -8.99
C VAL A 204 -5.86 8.28 -10.20
N GLY A 205 -6.39 8.14 -11.39
CA GLY A 205 -5.63 8.29 -12.63
C GLY A 205 -5.06 6.98 -13.17
N PRO A 206 -4.22 7.02 -14.19
CA PRO A 206 -3.75 8.22 -14.88
C PRO A 206 -4.86 8.93 -15.67
N VAL A 207 -4.81 10.25 -15.74
CA VAL A 207 -5.74 11.01 -16.58
C VAL A 207 -5.47 10.72 -18.05
N ARG A 208 -6.51 10.32 -18.76
CA ARG A 208 -6.47 10.04 -20.20
C ARG A 208 -7.40 10.98 -20.94
N THR A 209 -6.97 11.49 -22.08
CA THR A 209 -7.88 12.14 -23.00
C THR A 209 -8.22 11.17 -24.11
N VAL A 210 -9.51 11.03 -24.36
CA VAL A 210 -10.05 10.12 -25.37
C VAL A 210 -10.64 10.94 -26.48
N ARG A 211 -10.21 10.66 -27.68
CA ARG A 211 -10.80 11.18 -28.91
C ARG A 211 -11.29 10.02 -29.74
N ALA A 212 -12.59 9.95 -29.93
CA ALA A 212 -13.26 8.95 -30.75
C ALA A 212 -14.08 9.65 -31.82
N ASP A 213 -14.27 9.00 -32.96
CA ASP A 213 -15.27 9.41 -33.94
C ASP A 213 -16.69 9.09 -33.41
N PRO A 214 -17.75 9.76 -33.93
CA PRO A 214 -19.11 9.58 -33.42
C PRO A 214 -19.67 8.14 -33.55
N ILE A 215 -19.09 7.35 -34.44
CA ILE A 215 -19.54 5.96 -34.72
C ILE A 215 -18.69 4.97 -33.89
N GLY A 216 -17.52 5.40 -33.39
CA GLY A 216 -16.63 4.55 -32.63
C GLY A 216 -15.75 3.60 -33.45
N LEU A 217 -15.46 3.95 -34.72
CA LEU A 217 -14.53 3.20 -35.59
C LEU A 217 -13.09 3.38 -35.16
N VAL A 218 -12.74 4.56 -34.66
CA VAL A 218 -11.40 4.89 -34.14
C VAL A 218 -11.48 5.54 -32.76
N ARG A 219 -10.53 5.16 -31.90
CA ARG A 219 -10.39 5.70 -30.54
C ARG A 219 -8.92 5.95 -30.27
N ARG A 220 -8.56 7.18 -30.01
CA ARG A 220 -7.20 7.58 -29.67
C ARG A 220 -7.14 8.02 -28.22
N GLU A 221 -6.34 7.33 -27.42
CA GLU A 221 -6.10 7.66 -26.01
C GLU A 221 -4.71 8.30 -25.85
N LEU A 222 -4.64 9.32 -25.02
CA LEU A 222 -3.39 9.95 -24.63
C LEU A 222 -3.38 10.06 -23.10
N THR A 223 -2.37 9.46 -22.49
CA THR A 223 -2.15 9.53 -21.03
C THR A 223 -1.30 10.75 -20.70
N TRP A 224 -1.68 11.50 -19.66
CA TRP A 224 -1.08 12.79 -19.32
C TRP A 224 -0.43 12.84 -17.95
N THR A 225 -0.94 12.08 -16.98
CA THR A 225 -0.48 12.11 -15.60
C THR A 225 -0.12 10.72 -15.14
N ASP A 226 0.64 10.64 -14.05
CA ASP A 226 0.83 9.42 -13.32
C ASP A 226 -0.40 9.12 -12.44
N THR A 227 -0.43 7.92 -11.87
CA THR A 227 -1.45 7.51 -10.91
C THR A 227 -1.11 8.08 -9.54
N ALA A 228 -2.07 8.68 -8.86
CA ALA A 228 -1.96 9.10 -7.47
C ALA A 228 -2.72 8.13 -6.57
N GLU A 229 -2.22 7.91 -5.36
CA GLU A 229 -2.86 7.06 -4.37
C GLU A 229 -3.56 7.90 -3.32
N VAL A 230 -4.80 7.55 -3.03
CA VAL A 230 -5.61 8.14 -1.95
C VAL A 230 -5.91 7.06 -0.94
N PHE A 231 -5.46 7.27 0.29
CA PHE A 231 -5.71 6.37 1.42
C PHE A 231 -7.03 6.75 2.08
N VAL A 232 -7.98 5.84 2.09
CA VAL A 232 -9.23 5.96 2.82
C VAL A 232 -9.06 5.23 4.15
N HIS A 233 -8.86 5.99 5.22
CA HIS A 233 -8.60 5.49 6.56
C HIS A 233 -9.87 4.95 7.23
N PRO A 234 -9.76 3.97 8.12
CA PRO A 234 -10.87 3.56 8.97
C PRO A 234 -11.30 4.73 9.88
N ARG A 235 -12.57 4.72 10.26
CA ARG A 235 -13.09 5.68 11.25
C ARG A 235 -12.45 5.40 12.60
N THR A 236 -12.00 6.44 13.29
CA THR A 236 -11.43 6.32 14.63
C THR A 236 -12.10 7.30 15.59
N ILE A 237 -12.23 6.91 16.84
CA ILE A 237 -12.76 7.76 17.91
C ILE A 237 -11.70 8.03 18.97
N GLY A 238 -11.90 9.11 19.73
CA GLY A 238 -11.11 9.37 20.93
C GLY A 238 -11.46 8.37 22.03
N VAL A 239 -10.48 7.58 22.43
CA VAL A 239 -10.60 6.64 23.54
C VAL A 239 -10.01 7.30 24.79
N PRO A 240 -10.60 7.11 26.01
CA PRO A 240 -9.99 7.57 27.25
C PRO A 240 -8.56 7.04 27.37
N SER A 241 -7.70 7.78 28.11
CA SER A 241 -6.33 7.29 28.31
C SER A 241 -6.37 5.89 28.94
N THR A 242 -5.65 4.96 28.32
CA THR A 242 -5.52 3.61 28.85
C THR A 242 -4.76 3.58 30.18
N SER A 243 -4.25 4.74 30.66
CA SER A 243 -3.57 4.89 31.95
C SER A 243 -4.51 5.01 33.16
N THR A 244 -5.80 5.26 32.93
CA THR A 244 -6.69 5.67 34.03
C THR A 244 -7.72 4.63 34.50
N GLY A 245 -7.62 3.37 34.09
CA GLY A 245 -8.64 2.44 34.57
C GLY A 245 -8.31 0.97 34.49
N PHE A 246 -7.98 0.48 33.30
CA PHE A 246 -7.54 -0.91 33.16
C PHE A 246 -6.12 -1.18 33.62
N ILE A 247 -5.31 -0.13 33.81
CA ILE A 247 -3.87 -0.21 34.08
C ILE A 247 -3.55 0.27 35.50
N HIS A 248 -4.52 0.71 36.29
CA HIS A 248 -4.26 1.15 37.64
C HIS A 248 -3.68 0.05 38.55
N ASP A 249 -4.04 -1.21 38.29
CA ASP A 249 -3.48 -2.36 39.00
C ASP A 249 -2.07 -2.73 38.53
N LEU A 250 -1.64 -2.30 37.30
CA LEU A 250 -0.32 -2.59 36.78
C LEU A 250 0.75 -1.58 37.20
N GLU A 251 0.39 -0.34 37.51
CA GLU A 251 1.30 0.63 38.15
C GLU A 251 1.41 0.36 39.68
N GLY A 252 0.50 -0.41 40.25
CA GLY A 252 0.47 -0.71 41.68
C GLY A 252 1.10 -2.03 42.12
N ASN A 253 1.42 -2.94 41.22
CA ASN A 253 2.18 -4.15 41.57
C ASN A 253 3.66 -3.98 41.16
N PRO A 254 4.52 -3.55 42.13
CA PRO A 254 5.94 -3.56 41.89
C PRO A 254 6.37 -5.01 41.61
N THR A 255 6.83 -5.28 40.40
CA THR A 255 7.50 -6.55 40.15
C THR A 255 8.69 -6.63 41.07
N ARG A 256 8.74 -7.69 41.88
CA ARG A 256 9.84 -7.96 42.83
C ARG A 256 11.17 -8.27 42.13
N ASP A 257 11.24 -8.10 40.81
CA ASP A 257 12.48 -8.21 40.06
C ASP A 257 13.31 -6.95 40.26
N LEU A 258 14.11 -7.01 41.29
CA LEU A 258 15.11 -5.99 41.60
C LEU A 258 16.22 -6.10 40.58
N THR A 259 16.37 -5.09 39.73
CA THR A 259 17.48 -5.04 38.78
C THR A 259 18.58 -4.09 39.26
N ASN A 260 19.81 -4.44 38.92
CA ASN A 260 20.97 -3.58 39.15
C ASN A 260 21.10 -2.48 38.07
N SER A 261 20.18 -2.34 37.15
CA SER A 261 20.16 -1.33 36.08
C SER A 261 19.19 -0.21 36.42
N ASP A 262 19.72 0.89 36.60
CA ASP A 262 19.41 2.25 36.97
C ASP A 262 18.20 2.85 36.24
N VAL A 263 16.99 2.88 36.84
CA VAL A 263 15.93 3.76 36.30
C VAL A 263 15.13 4.48 37.40
N SER A 264 14.72 3.89 38.50
CA SER A 264 14.08 4.61 39.57
C SER A 264 14.56 4.13 40.96
N PHE A 265 14.84 5.07 41.84
CA PHE A 265 15.21 4.79 43.22
C PHE A 265 13.98 4.29 43.98
N HIS A 266 14.04 3.07 44.51
CA HIS A 266 12.96 2.48 45.31
C HIS A 266 13.24 2.61 46.79
N ALA A 267 14.34 2.05 47.30
CA ALA A 267 14.64 1.99 48.69
C ALA A 267 16.14 1.91 48.95
N LEU A 268 16.51 2.10 50.22
CA LEU A 268 17.83 1.79 50.74
C LEU A 268 17.74 0.52 51.59
N ARG A 269 18.64 -0.45 51.34
CA ARG A 269 18.78 -1.63 52.19
C ARG A 269 20.22 -1.78 52.65
N GLU A 270 20.44 -2.60 53.66
CA GLU A 270 21.81 -2.94 54.05
C GLU A 270 22.53 -3.73 53.00
N TYR A 271 23.85 -3.48 52.89
CA TYR A 271 24.73 -4.16 51.97
C TYR A 271 24.85 -5.65 52.30
N VAL A 272 24.73 -6.48 51.29
CA VAL A 272 24.98 -7.91 51.35
C VAL A 272 26.19 -8.24 50.49
N PRO A 273 27.12 -9.15 50.95
CA PRO A 273 28.25 -9.57 50.12
C PRO A 273 27.80 -10.04 48.75
N GLY A 274 28.31 -9.43 47.69
CA GLY A 274 27.88 -9.63 46.30
C GLY A 274 27.26 -8.39 45.65
N ASP A 275 26.86 -7.40 46.42
CA ASP A 275 26.34 -6.14 45.89
C ASP A 275 27.44 -5.30 45.27
N GLU A 276 27.11 -4.62 44.16
CA GLU A 276 28.07 -3.72 43.50
C GLU A 276 28.31 -2.45 44.34
N ARG A 277 29.58 -2.17 44.62
CA ARG A 277 30.01 -1.04 45.44
C ARG A 277 29.61 0.32 44.87
N ARG A 278 29.35 0.45 43.56
CA ARG A 278 28.92 1.68 42.91
C ARG A 278 27.52 2.14 43.37
N TYR A 279 26.69 1.23 43.88
CA TYR A 279 25.35 1.52 44.36
C TYR A 279 25.28 1.86 45.85
N ILE A 280 26.44 1.90 46.58
CA ILE A 280 26.48 2.31 47.98
C ILE A 280 26.08 3.79 48.09
N HIS A 281 25.09 4.07 48.92
CA HIS A 281 24.64 5.41 49.23
C HIS A 281 25.42 5.98 50.41
N TRP A 282 26.59 6.56 50.13
CA TRP A 282 27.54 7.03 51.13
C TRP A 282 26.96 7.96 52.16
N LYS A 283 26.02 8.83 51.80
CA LYS A 283 25.34 9.76 52.71
C LYS A 283 24.54 9.04 53.80
N SER A 284 23.81 7.99 53.43
CA SER A 284 23.04 7.18 54.39
C SER A 284 23.94 6.27 55.19
N THR A 285 24.96 5.68 54.56
CA THR A 285 25.99 4.90 55.23
C THR A 285 26.69 5.70 56.36
N ALA A 286 27.04 6.96 56.12
CA ALA A 286 27.66 7.84 57.10
C ALA A 286 26.70 8.17 58.27
N LYS A 287 25.35 8.15 58.03
CA LYS A 287 24.36 8.44 59.05
C LYS A 287 23.99 7.22 59.90
N THR A 288 23.96 6.05 59.29
CA THR A 288 23.54 4.79 59.94
C THR A 288 24.68 3.97 60.50
N GLY A 289 25.89 4.20 60.03
CA GLY A 289 27.11 3.42 60.41
C GLY A 289 27.17 2.05 59.70
N THR A 290 26.19 1.65 58.91
CA THR A 290 26.15 0.43 58.16
C THR A 290 26.15 0.75 56.66
N TYR A 291 26.75 -0.09 55.80
CA TYR A 291 26.77 0.14 54.37
C TYR A 291 25.34 0.02 53.83
N MET A 292 24.82 1.10 53.24
CA MET A 292 23.50 1.16 52.64
C MET A 292 23.60 1.15 51.09
N VAL A 293 22.86 0.25 50.43
CA VAL A 293 22.83 0.11 48.97
C VAL A 293 21.49 0.60 48.42
N ARG A 294 21.54 1.31 47.30
CA ARG A 294 20.36 1.74 46.58
C ARG A 294 19.77 0.54 45.86
N GLN A 295 18.48 0.31 46.08
CA GLN A 295 17.65 -0.58 45.27
C GLN A 295 16.96 0.23 44.23
N PHE A 296 17.01 -0.28 43.00
CA PHE A 296 16.32 0.32 41.86
C PHE A 296 15.15 -0.59 41.45
N GLU A 297 14.08 0.00 41.04
CA GLU A 297 12.92 -0.66 40.52
C GLU A 297 12.96 -0.55 39.01
N GLU A 298 12.82 -1.68 38.30
CA GLU A 298 12.69 -1.67 36.86
C GLU A 298 11.32 -1.11 36.52
N THR A 299 11.27 0.12 36.06
CA THR A 299 10.05 0.68 35.48
C THR A 299 9.83 -0.01 34.15
N ARG A 300 9.14 -1.14 34.12
CA ARG A 300 8.68 -1.76 32.89
C ARG A 300 7.77 -0.76 32.19
N ARG A 301 8.25 -0.19 31.08
CA ARG A 301 7.36 0.58 30.20
C ARG A 301 6.25 -0.35 29.77
N SER A 302 5.01 -0.02 30.09
CA SER A 302 3.86 -0.82 29.71
C SER A 302 3.80 -0.97 28.19
N HIS A 303 3.98 -2.19 27.69
CA HIS A 303 3.88 -2.50 26.27
C HIS A 303 2.46 -2.97 25.97
N LEU A 304 1.75 -2.19 25.20
CA LEU A 304 0.41 -2.47 24.73
C LEU A 304 0.46 -3.25 23.43
N VAL A 305 -0.26 -4.36 23.34
CA VAL A 305 -0.41 -5.11 22.11
C VAL A 305 -1.87 -5.10 21.67
N ILE A 306 -2.11 -4.86 20.39
CA ILE A 306 -3.43 -4.94 19.77
C ILE A 306 -3.31 -6.01 18.68
N ALA A 307 -3.93 -7.16 18.92
CA ALA A 307 -3.95 -8.30 18.02
C ALA A 307 -5.30 -8.35 17.30
N LEU A 308 -5.29 -8.10 15.99
CA LEU A 308 -6.47 -8.09 15.15
C LEU A 308 -6.56 -9.39 14.34
N SER A 309 -7.67 -10.09 14.46
CA SER A 309 -7.97 -11.22 13.58
C SER A 309 -8.34 -10.74 12.18
N LEU A 310 -7.83 -11.43 11.15
CA LEU A 310 -8.24 -11.24 9.76
C LEU A 310 -8.98 -12.46 9.20
N ALA A 311 -9.23 -13.50 10.02
CA ALA A 311 -9.88 -14.72 9.57
C ALA A 311 -11.36 -14.49 9.28
N ASN A 312 -11.83 -14.93 8.11
CA ASN A 312 -13.26 -14.90 7.77
C ASN A 312 -14.11 -15.65 8.79
N SER A 313 -13.57 -16.70 9.43
CA SER A 313 -14.26 -17.51 10.43
C SER A 313 -14.62 -16.77 11.71
N ASP A 314 -14.01 -15.64 12.00
CA ASP A 314 -14.21 -14.89 13.24
C ASP A 314 -15.30 -13.80 13.09
N TYR A 315 -15.76 -13.51 11.86
CA TYR A 315 -16.70 -12.43 11.54
C TYR A 315 -17.93 -12.96 10.80
N ALA A 316 -19.09 -12.48 11.17
CA ALA A 316 -20.33 -12.81 10.48
C ALA A 316 -20.44 -12.07 9.13
N ASP A 317 -20.03 -10.81 9.09
CA ASP A 317 -20.11 -9.97 7.90
C ASP A 317 -18.93 -8.99 7.75
N ASP A 318 -18.99 -8.13 6.70
CA ASP A 318 -17.99 -7.10 6.45
C ASP A 318 -18.07 -5.95 7.46
N ASP A 319 -19.24 -5.64 8.00
CA ASP A 319 -19.46 -4.51 8.91
C ASP A 319 -18.82 -4.79 10.27
N GLU A 320 -18.91 -6.04 10.78
CA GLU A 320 -18.14 -6.46 11.96
C GLU A 320 -16.65 -6.30 11.80
N PHE A 321 -16.12 -6.68 10.62
CA PHE A 321 -14.71 -6.55 10.33
C PHE A 321 -14.28 -5.09 10.25
N GLU A 322 -15.06 -4.24 9.58
CA GLU A 322 -14.80 -2.80 9.51
C GLU A 322 -14.84 -2.13 10.91
N LEU A 323 -15.76 -2.59 11.76
CA LEU A 323 -15.81 -2.16 13.16
C LEU A 323 -14.54 -2.59 13.91
N ALA A 324 -14.10 -3.84 13.74
CA ALA A 324 -12.89 -4.36 14.40
C ALA A 324 -11.63 -3.59 13.97
N VAL A 325 -11.49 -3.27 12.68
CA VAL A 325 -10.40 -2.43 12.19
C VAL A 325 -10.45 -1.02 12.77
N SER A 326 -11.65 -0.45 12.88
CA SER A 326 -11.87 0.88 13.48
C SER A 326 -11.52 0.90 14.97
N VAL A 327 -11.81 -0.19 15.69
CA VAL A 327 -11.40 -0.42 17.08
C VAL A 327 -9.90 -0.49 17.22
N ALA A 328 -9.24 -1.34 16.42
CA ALA A 328 -7.79 -1.48 16.43
C ALA A 328 -7.10 -0.14 16.11
N GLY A 329 -7.63 0.61 15.15
CA GLY A 329 -7.18 1.95 14.80
C GLY A 329 -7.35 2.94 15.95
N SER A 330 -8.49 2.94 16.63
CA SER A 330 -8.79 3.85 17.75
C SER A 330 -7.87 3.60 18.94
N LEU A 331 -7.69 2.33 19.32
CA LEU A 331 -6.78 1.92 20.39
C LEU A 331 -5.32 2.23 20.06
N GLY A 332 -4.88 1.91 18.83
CA GLY A 332 -3.52 2.15 18.38
C GLY A 332 -3.17 3.64 18.30
N VAL A 333 -4.07 4.44 17.72
CA VAL A 333 -3.92 5.91 17.67
C VAL A 333 -3.84 6.50 19.08
N ARG A 334 -4.66 6.02 20.02
CA ARG A 334 -4.61 6.47 21.41
C ARG A 334 -3.27 6.13 22.06
N ALA A 335 -2.80 4.89 21.92
CA ALA A 335 -1.53 4.46 22.49
C ALA A 335 -0.34 5.28 21.94
N ILE A 336 -0.34 5.59 20.64
CA ILE A 336 0.66 6.46 20.01
C ILE A 336 0.60 7.87 20.59
N GLN A 337 -0.60 8.43 20.81
CA GLN A 337 -0.79 9.76 21.40
C GLN A 337 -0.30 9.81 22.85
N ASP A 338 -0.52 8.72 23.61
CA ASP A 338 -0.03 8.58 25.00
C ASP A 338 1.48 8.26 25.07
N THR A 339 2.20 8.25 23.92
CA THR A 339 3.63 7.93 23.81
C THR A 339 4.01 6.59 24.45
N ARG A 340 3.10 5.62 24.44
CA ARG A 340 3.32 4.26 24.95
C ARG A 340 4.02 3.40 23.92
N THR A 341 4.73 2.40 24.39
CA THR A 341 5.20 1.33 23.51
C THR A 341 3.98 0.54 23.07
N VAL A 342 3.66 0.55 21.78
CA VAL A 342 2.52 -0.16 21.21
C VAL A 342 2.94 -1.00 20.02
N SER A 343 2.41 -2.21 19.95
CA SER A 343 2.49 -3.08 18.76
C SER A 343 1.07 -3.39 18.30
N VAL A 344 0.78 -3.08 17.06
CA VAL A 344 -0.46 -3.48 16.40
C VAL A 344 -0.10 -4.61 15.45
N VAL A 345 -0.68 -5.78 15.66
CA VAL A 345 -0.39 -6.97 14.88
C VAL A 345 -1.65 -7.52 14.24
N ALA A 346 -1.51 -8.01 13.04
CA ALA A 346 -2.59 -8.67 12.32
C ALA A 346 -2.07 -9.99 11.74
N SER A 347 -2.96 -10.91 11.43
CA SER A 347 -2.59 -12.15 10.77
C SER A 347 -1.92 -11.88 9.42
N GLU A 348 -0.84 -12.57 9.11
CA GLU A 348 -0.29 -12.60 7.76
C GLU A 348 -1.16 -13.48 6.85
N LYS A 349 -1.41 -13.03 5.63
CA LYS A 349 -2.14 -13.83 4.64
C LYS A 349 -1.24 -14.95 4.14
N THR A 350 -1.73 -16.19 4.22
CA THR A 350 -1.03 -17.32 3.60
C THR A 350 -1.12 -17.20 2.08
N PRO A 351 0.00 -17.24 1.34
CA PRO A 351 -0.04 -17.19 -0.12
C PRO A 351 -0.81 -18.39 -0.70
N ASP A 352 -1.56 -18.17 -1.78
CA ASP A 352 -2.43 -19.20 -2.40
C ASP A 352 -1.69 -20.47 -2.85
N PHE A 353 -0.38 -20.37 -3.10
CA PHE A 353 0.47 -21.50 -3.48
C PHE A 353 1.03 -22.28 -2.27
N ALA A 354 0.81 -21.83 -1.04
CA ALA A 354 1.35 -22.49 0.14
C ALA A 354 0.52 -23.72 0.51
N ALA A 355 1.19 -24.87 0.63
CA ALA A 355 0.54 -26.14 1.01
C ALA A 355 0.08 -26.19 2.48
N ARG A 356 0.52 -25.24 3.32
CA ARG A 356 0.18 -25.13 4.75
C ARG A 356 -0.05 -23.68 5.12
N LYS A 357 -0.93 -23.44 6.12
CA LYS A 357 -1.14 -22.10 6.68
C LYS A 357 0.19 -21.56 7.25
N VAL A 358 0.51 -20.34 6.92
CA VAL A 358 1.66 -19.62 7.49
C VAL A 358 1.24 -19.14 8.88
N LEU A 359 1.94 -19.62 9.91
CA LEU A 359 1.74 -19.17 11.29
C LEU A 359 2.61 -17.94 11.54
N ALA A 360 2.22 -16.81 10.98
CA ALA A 360 2.92 -15.55 11.13
C ALA A 360 1.94 -14.40 11.33
N VAL A 361 2.38 -13.38 12.03
CA VAL A 361 1.68 -12.11 12.20
C VAL A 361 2.52 -11.00 11.59
N GLN A 362 1.87 -10.08 10.88
CA GLN A 362 2.49 -8.86 10.41
C GLN A 362 2.33 -7.75 11.45
N SER A 363 3.41 -7.03 11.72
CA SER A 363 3.37 -5.86 12.57
C SER A 363 3.05 -4.64 11.73
N LEU A 364 1.98 -3.93 12.09
CA LEU A 364 1.61 -2.67 11.48
C LEU A 364 2.47 -1.54 12.04
N SER A 365 2.72 -0.51 11.25
CA SER A 365 3.57 0.60 11.63
C SER A 365 2.94 1.43 12.76
N THR A 366 3.63 1.54 13.87
CA THR A 366 3.22 2.37 15.02
C THR A 366 4.06 3.64 15.18
N LEU A 367 4.88 3.98 14.14
CA LEU A 367 5.74 5.15 14.16
C LEU A 367 4.95 6.47 14.19
N THR A 368 3.86 6.54 13.46
CA THR A 368 2.96 7.69 13.42
C THR A 368 1.52 7.24 13.25
N ARG A 369 0.57 8.08 13.74
CA ARG A 369 -0.87 7.85 13.53
C ARG A 369 -1.20 7.60 12.06
N SER A 370 -0.66 8.41 11.15
CA SER A 370 -0.99 8.30 9.73
C SER A 370 -0.51 6.99 9.12
N ARG A 371 0.70 6.54 9.46
CA ARG A 371 1.23 5.27 8.96
C ARG A 371 0.44 4.07 9.47
N LEU A 372 0.05 4.08 10.76
CA LEU A 372 -0.81 3.03 11.28
C LEU A 372 -2.14 2.96 10.53
N LEU A 373 -2.75 4.11 10.26
CA LEU A 373 -4.02 4.16 9.52
C LEU A 373 -3.86 3.83 8.03
N ASP A 374 -2.72 4.16 7.41
CA ASP A 374 -2.37 3.73 6.05
C ASP A 374 -2.30 2.19 5.98
N ASP A 375 -1.59 1.55 6.92
CA ASP A 375 -1.49 0.09 7.00
C ASP A 375 -2.87 -0.56 7.26
N LEU A 376 -3.66 0.02 8.19
CA LEU A 376 -5.02 -0.44 8.46
C LEU A 376 -5.96 -0.27 7.28
N ALA A 377 -5.69 0.69 6.37
CA ALA A 377 -6.49 0.85 5.16
C ALA A 377 -6.29 -0.30 4.16
N VAL A 378 -5.13 -0.94 4.16
CA VAL A 378 -4.77 -2.00 3.20
C VAL A 378 -5.23 -3.39 3.64
N ILE A 379 -5.36 -3.63 4.96
CA ILE A 379 -5.69 -4.97 5.47
C ILE A 379 -7.09 -5.41 5.03
N GLU A 380 -7.22 -6.67 4.69
CA GLU A 380 -8.46 -7.32 4.30
C GLU A 380 -8.59 -8.68 4.98
N ARG A 381 -9.82 -9.10 5.26
CA ARG A 381 -10.06 -10.45 5.77
C ARG A 381 -9.78 -11.52 4.70
N ALA A 382 -9.40 -12.72 5.12
CA ALA A 382 -9.12 -13.83 4.24
C ALA A 382 -9.42 -15.19 4.91
N GLU A 383 -9.79 -16.18 4.11
CA GLU A 383 -9.97 -17.57 4.59
C GLU A 383 -8.65 -18.19 5.06
N SER A 384 -7.55 -17.78 4.41
CA SER A 384 -6.21 -18.28 4.74
C SER A 384 -5.58 -17.62 5.97
N ALA A 385 -6.19 -16.55 6.51
CA ALA A 385 -5.71 -15.85 7.68
C ALA A 385 -5.86 -16.69 8.96
N LEU A 386 -5.08 -16.32 10.00
CA LEU A 386 -5.13 -16.96 11.31
C LEU A 386 -6.34 -16.46 12.10
N ALA A 387 -7.08 -17.38 12.74
CA ALA A 387 -8.11 -17.02 13.71
C ALA A 387 -7.48 -16.41 14.97
N ILE A 388 -8.29 -15.71 15.76
CA ILE A 388 -7.84 -14.93 16.94
C ILE A 388 -6.98 -15.75 17.92
N ARG A 389 -7.28 -17.03 18.11
CA ARG A 389 -6.50 -17.92 18.96
C ARG A 389 -5.06 -18.10 18.49
N ASP A 390 -4.88 -18.32 17.18
CA ASP A 390 -3.55 -18.52 16.60
C ASP A 390 -2.79 -17.20 16.51
N VAL A 391 -3.47 -16.10 16.20
CA VAL A 391 -2.90 -14.75 16.27
C VAL A 391 -2.38 -14.45 17.68
N ALA A 392 -3.16 -14.75 18.72
CA ALA A 392 -2.75 -14.56 20.12
C ALA A 392 -1.51 -15.36 20.47
N ARG A 393 -1.44 -16.64 20.05
CA ARG A 393 -0.30 -17.51 20.28
C ARG A 393 0.97 -16.96 19.63
N VAL A 394 0.93 -16.68 18.33
CA VAL A 394 2.10 -16.14 17.60
C VAL A 394 2.53 -14.79 18.15
N THR A 395 1.56 -13.95 18.55
CA THR A 395 1.84 -12.66 19.16
C THR A 395 2.57 -12.80 20.49
N ALA A 396 2.12 -13.72 21.36
CA ALA A 396 2.76 -13.98 22.65
C ALA A 396 4.19 -14.55 22.51
N GLU A 397 4.46 -15.30 21.44
CA GLU A 397 5.78 -15.84 21.12
C GLU A 397 6.73 -14.79 20.52
N THR A 398 6.19 -13.83 19.74
CA THR A 398 7.02 -12.89 18.95
C THR A 398 7.25 -11.54 19.63
N VAL A 399 6.29 -11.08 20.45
CA VAL A 399 6.35 -9.76 21.09
C VAL A 399 6.74 -9.93 22.56
N ALA A 400 7.89 -9.39 22.93
CA ALA A 400 8.36 -9.46 24.31
C ALA A 400 7.88 -8.28 25.17
N GLY A 401 7.78 -8.49 26.48
CA GLY A 401 7.50 -7.43 27.46
C GLY A 401 6.07 -6.88 27.41
N ILE A 402 5.10 -7.68 26.97
CA ILE A 402 3.69 -7.31 26.91
C ILE A 402 3.17 -7.09 28.32
N SER A 403 2.46 -5.98 28.55
CA SER A 403 1.75 -5.69 29.80
C SER A 403 0.23 -5.83 29.64
N VAL A 404 -0.30 -5.37 28.49
CA VAL A 404 -1.72 -5.46 28.15
C VAL A 404 -1.88 -5.94 26.72
N ALA A 405 -2.76 -6.89 26.49
CA ALA A 405 -3.11 -7.40 25.16
C ALA A 405 -4.59 -7.21 24.85
N PHE A 406 -4.90 -6.46 23.81
CA PHE A 406 -6.25 -6.38 23.23
C PHE A 406 -6.37 -7.38 22.09
N LEU A 407 -7.31 -8.31 22.20
CA LEU A 407 -7.65 -9.28 21.16
C LEU A 407 -8.93 -8.80 20.48
N VAL A 408 -8.82 -8.37 19.21
CA VAL A 408 -9.94 -7.79 18.46
C VAL A 408 -10.44 -8.79 17.43
N CYS A 409 -11.72 -9.14 17.49
CA CYS A 409 -12.37 -10.11 16.62
C CYS A 409 -13.86 -9.80 16.44
N GLY A 410 -14.56 -10.55 15.59
CA GLY A 410 -16.01 -10.49 15.38
C GLY A 410 -16.79 -11.45 16.29
N SER A 411 -18.09 -11.54 16.04
CA SER A 411 -19.07 -12.27 16.84
C SER A 411 -18.91 -13.79 16.79
N LEU A 412 -18.36 -14.34 15.69
CA LEU A 412 -18.21 -15.79 15.50
C LEU A 412 -17.06 -16.41 16.30
N ALA A 413 -16.17 -15.59 16.87
CA ALA A 413 -15.11 -16.08 17.74
C ALA A 413 -15.70 -16.65 19.05
N ALA A 414 -15.66 -17.98 19.21
CA ALA A 414 -16.26 -18.65 20.34
C ALA A 414 -15.61 -18.23 21.68
N ALA A 415 -16.40 -18.12 22.76
CA ALA A 415 -15.91 -17.76 24.09
C ALA A 415 -14.84 -18.75 24.62
N ALA A 416 -14.88 -20.02 24.18
CA ALA A 416 -13.85 -21.02 24.48
C ALA A 416 -12.53 -20.71 23.80
N GLU A 417 -12.56 -20.22 22.54
CA GLU A 417 -11.38 -19.84 21.79
C GLU A 417 -10.73 -18.57 22.36
N LEU A 418 -11.55 -17.58 22.74
CA LEU A 418 -11.04 -16.37 23.41
C LEU A 418 -10.36 -16.69 24.74
N ARG A 419 -10.91 -17.63 25.53
CA ARG A 419 -10.25 -18.11 26.75
C ARG A 419 -8.95 -18.86 26.44
N ALA A 420 -8.95 -19.70 25.42
CA ALA A 420 -7.73 -20.37 25.00
C ALA A 420 -6.69 -19.37 24.50
N ALA A 421 -7.11 -18.33 23.80
CA ALA A 421 -6.23 -17.23 23.36
C ALA A 421 -5.61 -16.47 24.55
N SER A 422 -6.41 -16.18 25.58
CA SER A 422 -5.90 -15.48 26.77
C SER A 422 -4.87 -16.29 27.56
N THR A 423 -4.96 -17.62 27.58
CA THR A 423 -3.99 -18.49 28.26
C THR A 423 -2.64 -18.58 27.54
N MET A 424 -2.52 -18.08 26.31
CA MET A 424 -1.24 -18.02 25.58
C MET A 424 -0.31 -16.92 26.13
N PHE A 425 -0.87 -15.93 26.82
CA PHE A 425 -0.11 -14.87 27.46
C PHE A 425 0.30 -15.25 28.90
N PRO A 426 1.43 -14.73 29.39
CA PRO A 426 1.82 -14.88 30.80
C PRO A 426 0.74 -14.33 31.75
N LEU A 427 0.65 -14.92 32.97
CA LEU A 427 -0.31 -14.48 34.00
C LEU A 427 -0.17 -13.00 34.40
N SER A 428 0.97 -12.38 34.14
CA SER A 428 1.25 -10.97 34.39
C SER A 428 0.71 -10.05 33.31
N VAL A 429 0.14 -10.57 32.22
CA VAL A 429 -0.41 -9.80 31.11
C VAL A 429 -1.93 -9.71 31.28
N GLU A 430 -2.45 -8.50 31.30
CA GLU A 430 -3.90 -8.31 31.25
C GLU A 430 -4.40 -8.48 29.81
N VAL A 431 -5.33 -9.41 29.63
CA VAL A 431 -5.91 -9.69 28.31
C VAL A 431 -7.35 -9.21 28.27
N VAL A 432 -7.65 -8.37 27.27
CA VAL A 432 -8.98 -7.85 26.99
C VAL A 432 -9.40 -8.30 25.59
N ALA A 433 -10.45 -9.12 25.51
CA ALA A 433 -11.05 -9.45 24.22
C ALA A 433 -12.08 -8.39 23.85
N VAL A 434 -11.98 -7.82 22.66
CA VAL A 434 -12.97 -6.90 22.09
C VAL A 434 -13.70 -7.62 20.97
N VAL A 435 -14.95 -7.95 21.22
CA VAL A 435 -15.84 -8.64 20.29
C VAL A 435 -16.72 -7.59 19.61
N CYS A 436 -16.60 -7.49 18.30
CA CYS A 436 -17.40 -6.62 17.47
C CYS A 436 -18.67 -7.36 17.05
N ASP A 437 -19.83 -6.92 17.53
CA ASP A 437 -21.12 -7.56 17.29
C ASP A 437 -22.21 -6.48 17.27
N PRO A 438 -22.58 -5.96 16.08
CA PRO A 438 -23.59 -4.91 15.94
C PRO A 438 -24.99 -5.31 16.42
N GLU A 439 -25.29 -6.61 16.51
CA GLU A 439 -26.61 -7.10 16.91
C GLU A 439 -26.77 -7.28 18.42
N THR A 440 -25.68 -7.23 19.18
CA THR A 440 -25.67 -7.51 20.62
C THR A 440 -25.64 -6.21 21.46
N VAL A 441 -26.22 -6.29 22.65
CA VAL A 441 -26.17 -5.18 23.62
C VAL A 441 -24.73 -4.99 24.12
N PRO A 442 -24.16 -3.79 23.99
CA PRO A 442 -22.80 -3.50 24.43
C PRO A 442 -22.62 -3.77 25.92
N GLY A 443 -21.53 -4.43 26.28
CA GLY A 443 -21.28 -4.79 27.68
C GLY A 443 -19.86 -5.26 27.93
N LEU A 444 -19.47 -5.16 29.22
CA LEU A 444 -18.23 -5.72 29.74
C LEU A 444 -18.56 -6.91 30.62
N ARG A 445 -17.99 -8.07 30.32
CA ARG A 445 -18.14 -9.29 31.14
C ARG A 445 -16.75 -9.82 31.49
N ARG A 446 -16.59 -10.26 32.73
CA ARG A 446 -15.38 -10.95 33.17
C ARG A 446 -15.65 -12.45 33.27
N VAL A 447 -14.89 -13.24 32.49
CA VAL A 447 -15.06 -14.70 32.42
C VAL A 447 -13.73 -15.38 32.72
N ALA A 448 -13.60 -15.98 33.90
CA ALA A 448 -12.39 -16.72 34.32
C ALA A 448 -11.06 -15.93 34.12
N GLY A 449 -11.07 -14.64 34.51
CA GLY A 449 -9.89 -13.78 34.41
C GLY A 449 -9.74 -13.04 33.07
N LEU A 450 -10.52 -13.39 32.05
CA LEU A 450 -10.56 -12.68 30.78
C LEU A 450 -11.65 -11.60 30.83
N SER A 451 -11.28 -10.37 30.50
CA SER A 451 -12.23 -9.28 30.29
C SER A 451 -12.73 -9.32 28.83
N VAL A 452 -14.03 -9.56 28.64
CA VAL A 452 -14.65 -9.57 27.31
C VAL A 452 -15.51 -8.34 27.16
N LEU A 453 -15.15 -7.48 26.24
CA LEU A 453 -15.85 -6.27 25.86
C LEU A 453 -16.60 -6.52 24.55
N THR A 454 -17.93 -6.52 24.59
CA THR A 454 -18.75 -6.60 23.37
C THR A 454 -19.20 -5.19 22.99
N ILE A 455 -19.06 -4.84 21.72
CA ILE A 455 -19.42 -3.54 21.16
C ILE A 455 -20.23 -3.70 19.89
N GLY A 456 -21.30 -2.94 19.75
CA GLY A 456 -22.12 -2.87 18.53
C GLY A 456 -21.73 -1.71 17.64
N TYR A 457 -21.37 -0.59 18.22
CA TYR A 457 -20.92 0.61 17.52
C TYR A 457 -19.60 1.09 18.09
N LEU A 458 -18.86 1.84 17.27
CA LEU A 458 -17.54 2.33 17.67
C LEU A 458 -17.61 3.21 18.94
N GLU A 459 -18.67 3.97 19.12
CA GLU A 459 -18.91 4.84 20.28
C GLU A 459 -19.07 4.04 21.61
N ASP A 460 -19.45 2.77 21.52
CA ASP A 460 -19.58 1.90 22.70
C ASP A 460 -18.22 1.55 23.30
N LEU A 461 -17.18 1.50 22.47
CA LEU A 461 -15.80 1.31 22.92
C LEU A 461 -15.40 2.39 23.91
N GLN A 462 -15.67 3.67 23.60
CA GLN A 462 -15.35 4.79 24.48
C GLN A 462 -16.10 4.70 25.82
N LYS A 463 -17.41 4.43 25.75
CA LYS A 463 -18.27 4.34 26.95
C LYS A 463 -17.88 3.18 27.86
N SER A 464 -17.59 2.03 27.26
CA SER A 464 -17.27 0.81 28.00
C SER A 464 -15.88 0.88 28.63
N LEU A 465 -14.91 1.42 27.94
CA LEU A 465 -13.58 1.67 28.51
C LEU A 465 -13.61 2.73 29.61
N ALA A 466 -14.41 3.79 29.47
CA ALA A 466 -14.57 4.79 30.50
C ALA A 466 -15.25 4.22 31.80
N ARG A 467 -16.22 3.32 31.63
CA ARG A 467 -16.86 2.63 32.79
C ARG A 467 -15.89 1.67 33.47
N ALA A 468 -15.14 0.92 32.69
CA ALA A 468 -14.12 0.02 33.23
C ALA A 468 -12.99 0.77 33.95
N ALA A 469 -12.72 2.01 33.54
CA ALA A 469 -11.79 2.90 34.24
C ALA A 469 -12.33 3.47 35.56
N ALA A 470 -13.64 3.53 35.71
CA ALA A 470 -14.29 4.08 36.91
C ALA A 470 -14.70 3.03 37.96
N ALA A 471 -14.65 1.74 37.59
CA ALA A 471 -14.96 0.59 38.45
C ALA A 471 -13.71 0.00 39.08
#